data_6bbc3dfb74ae7fcf4f341d8719fea21a
#
_entry.id   6bbc3dfb74ae7fcf4f341d8719fea21a
#
_cell.length_a   1.000
_cell.length_b   1.000
_cell.length_c   1.000
_cell.angle_alpha   90.00
_cell.angle_beta   90.00
_cell.angle_gamma   90.00
#
_symmetry.space_group_name_H-M   'P 1'
#
loop_
_entity.id
_entity.type
_entity.pdbx_description
1 polymer ?
#
loop_
_entity_poly.entity_id
_entity_poly.type
_entity_poly.pdbx_seq_one_letter_code
_entity_poly.pdbx_strand_id
1 'polypeptide(L)'
;MRLVTYDRGGERRLGAWIAEGVVDLPDAVGHPAFPTSMESLLHRNGGTVIDAAYEALDKPDVLDSLVQRAKLLVPLLPSSLRDFLAFEDHVKHGARRRKTSVPDVWYEMPIYYKGNHRSVIGPAATVEWPAFTKKLDYECEVAAVVGKHGRDLSAQQAQRAIFGYTLMNDWSARDIQAREMQGWLGPAKGKDFATSLGPCIVTADELDLSTVRLEARVDGEVWSKGSLEGMRWSFAEMIAHVSQSEDVWPGDVYGSGTFGGGCGLDLGRFLEPGQVVELEGTGIGVLRNRVGRPKRSR
;
A
#
# COMPACT_ATOMS: atom_id res chain seq x y z
N MET A 1 11.81 11.23 4.12
CA MET A 1 10.64 12.06 4.53
C MET A 1 9.33 11.29 4.43
N ARG A 2 8.28 11.74 5.12
CA ARG A 2 6.92 11.17 4.99
C ARG A 2 6.09 12.07 4.09
N LEU A 3 5.78 11.61 2.90
CA LEU A 3 5.03 12.36 1.90
C LEU A 3 3.54 11.99 1.94
N VAL A 4 2.69 12.99 1.88
CA VAL A 4 1.24 12.83 1.88
C VAL A 4 0.59 13.53 0.69
N THR A 5 -0.59 13.07 0.33
CA THR A 5 -1.53 13.84 -0.47
C THR A 5 -2.67 14.27 0.42
N TYR A 6 -3.02 15.56 0.41
CA TYR A 6 -4.11 16.10 1.21
C TYR A 6 -5.08 16.93 0.34
N ASP A 7 -6.27 17.16 0.87
CA ASP A 7 -7.33 17.95 0.22
C ASP A 7 -7.08 19.44 0.46
N ARG A 8 -6.81 20.20 -0.59
CA ARG A 8 -6.71 21.66 -0.58
C ARG A 8 -7.86 22.26 -1.40
N GLY A 9 -9.02 22.41 -0.75
CA GLY A 9 -10.18 23.00 -1.42
C GLY A 9 -10.75 22.18 -2.57
N GLY A 10 -10.71 20.86 -2.47
CA GLY A 10 -11.15 19.91 -3.50
C GLY A 10 -10.04 19.44 -4.46
N GLU A 11 -8.84 19.98 -4.37
CA GLU A 11 -7.69 19.58 -5.16
C GLU A 11 -6.75 18.68 -4.35
N ARG A 12 -6.14 17.71 -5.04
CA ARG A 12 -5.09 16.84 -4.48
C ARG A 12 -3.78 17.61 -4.41
N ARG A 13 -3.25 17.79 -3.22
CA ARG A 13 -2.04 18.58 -3.02
C ARG A 13 -0.95 17.76 -2.31
N LEU A 14 0.30 17.95 -2.74
CA LEU A 14 1.47 17.32 -2.14
C LEU A 14 1.86 18.01 -0.83
N GLY A 15 2.07 17.22 0.22
CA GLY A 15 2.58 17.69 1.50
C GLY A 15 3.62 16.76 2.08
N ALA A 16 4.32 17.23 3.11
CA ALA A 16 5.17 16.43 3.98
C ALA A 16 4.57 16.37 5.39
N TRP A 17 4.61 15.21 6.00
CA TRP A 17 4.14 15.02 7.36
C TRP A 17 5.32 15.09 8.33
N ILE A 18 5.36 16.14 9.12
CA ILE A 18 6.33 16.39 10.19
C ILE A 18 5.67 16.24 11.57
N ALA A 19 6.41 16.46 12.64
CA ALA A 19 5.90 16.32 14.02
C ALA A 19 4.72 17.26 14.30
N GLU A 20 4.77 18.48 13.77
CA GLU A 20 3.79 19.54 13.97
C GLU A 20 2.52 19.37 13.09
N GLY A 21 2.59 18.54 12.05
CA GLY A 21 1.47 18.32 11.15
C GLY A 21 1.89 18.15 9.69
N VAL A 22 1.01 18.54 8.77
CA VAL A 22 1.29 18.50 7.33
C VAL A 22 1.76 19.89 6.86
N VAL A 23 2.92 19.92 6.23
CA VAL A 23 3.46 21.09 5.52
C VAL A 23 3.06 21.01 4.05
N ASP A 24 2.56 22.10 3.45
CA ASP A 24 2.41 22.22 2.00
C ASP A 24 3.80 22.32 1.37
N LEU A 25 4.28 21.25 0.76
CA LEU A 25 5.62 21.22 0.19
C LEU A 25 5.83 22.24 -0.95
N PRO A 26 4.93 22.38 -1.92
CA PRO A 26 5.06 23.41 -2.95
C PRO A 26 5.17 24.83 -2.40
N ASP A 27 4.39 25.15 -1.37
CA ASP A 27 4.45 26.48 -0.75
C ASP A 27 5.77 26.65 0.04
N ALA A 28 6.21 25.63 0.79
CA ALA A 28 7.48 25.67 1.53
C ALA A 28 8.72 25.76 0.63
N VAL A 29 8.72 25.07 -0.52
CA VAL A 29 9.79 25.18 -1.51
C VAL A 29 9.77 26.54 -2.18
N GLY A 30 8.58 27.08 -2.49
CA GLY A 30 8.38 28.43 -3.05
C GLY A 30 8.83 28.58 -4.52
N HIS A 31 9.09 27.47 -5.23
CA HIS A 31 9.51 27.50 -6.63
C HIS A 31 8.38 27.05 -7.57
N PRO A 32 7.97 27.85 -8.58
CA PRO A 32 6.80 27.59 -9.40
C PRO A 32 6.87 26.29 -10.24
N ALA A 33 8.07 25.79 -10.49
CA ALA A 33 8.27 24.51 -11.18
C ALA A 33 8.27 23.30 -10.25
N PHE A 34 8.15 23.49 -8.91
CA PHE A 34 8.09 22.35 -8.00
C PHE A 34 6.78 21.58 -8.16
N PRO A 35 6.81 20.23 -8.11
CA PRO A 35 5.62 19.41 -8.27
C PRO A 35 4.55 19.69 -7.21
N THR A 36 3.30 19.84 -7.62
CA THR A 36 2.17 20.10 -6.72
C THR A 36 1.41 18.83 -6.33
N SER A 37 1.67 17.70 -6.98
CA SER A 37 1.05 16.40 -6.70
C SER A 37 2.10 15.30 -6.57
N MET A 38 1.73 14.21 -5.89
CA MET A 38 2.59 13.03 -5.74
C MET A 38 2.96 12.43 -7.10
N GLU A 39 2.01 12.33 -8.01
CA GLU A 39 2.22 11.80 -9.35
C GLU A 39 3.27 12.63 -10.12
N SER A 40 3.14 13.96 -10.07
CA SER A 40 4.12 14.86 -10.68
C SER A 40 5.50 14.74 -10.03
N LEU A 41 5.57 14.55 -8.70
CA LEU A 41 6.82 14.35 -7.98
C LEU A 41 7.51 13.06 -8.45
N LEU A 42 6.79 11.97 -8.52
CA LEU A 42 7.31 10.66 -8.97
C LEU A 42 7.86 10.72 -10.40
N HIS A 43 7.15 11.35 -11.31
CA HIS A 43 7.59 11.51 -12.71
C HIS A 43 8.80 12.45 -12.87
N ARG A 44 9.00 13.38 -11.94
CA ARG A 44 10.14 14.32 -11.93
C ARG A 44 11.20 13.94 -10.90
N ASN A 45 11.20 12.72 -10.41
CA ASN A 45 12.07 12.22 -9.36
C ASN A 45 13.55 12.20 -9.79
N GLY A 46 14.10 13.40 -10.09
CA GLY A 46 15.52 13.66 -10.15
C GLY A 46 16.00 14.19 -8.80
N GLY A 47 17.25 13.91 -8.42
CA GLY A 47 17.81 14.26 -7.10
C GLY A 47 17.50 15.68 -6.65
N THR A 48 17.61 16.66 -7.56
CA THR A 48 17.36 18.08 -7.27
C THR A 48 15.96 18.42 -6.76
N VAL A 49 14.93 17.66 -7.15
CA VAL A 49 13.54 17.91 -6.70
C VAL A 49 13.36 17.40 -5.28
N ILE A 50 13.90 16.24 -4.97
CA ILE A 50 13.84 15.65 -3.62
C ILE A 50 14.74 16.45 -2.67
N ASP A 51 15.94 16.86 -3.11
CA ASP A 51 16.84 17.70 -2.33
C ASP A 51 16.16 19.02 -1.96
N ALA A 52 15.49 19.69 -2.92
CA ALA A 52 14.74 20.91 -2.66
C ALA A 52 13.60 20.73 -1.63
N ALA A 53 12.96 19.54 -1.60
CA ALA A 53 11.96 19.23 -0.58
C ALA A 53 12.60 19.08 0.82
N TYR A 54 13.72 18.38 0.92
CA TYR A 54 14.48 18.26 2.19
C TYR A 54 14.97 19.62 2.67
N GLU A 55 15.60 20.41 1.80
CA GLU A 55 16.04 21.76 2.12
C GLU A 55 14.91 22.67 2.62
N ALA A 56 13.71 22.54 2.02
CA ALA A 56 12.54 23.32 2.45
C ALA A 56 12.05 22.91 3.85
N LEU A 57 12.14 21.62 4.19
CA LEU A 57 11.74 21.14 5.52
C LEU A 57 12.72 21.54 6.63
N ASP A 58 13.98 21.85 6.29
CA ASP A 58 15.00 22.30 7.24
C ASP A 58 14.99 23.84 7.44
N LYS A 59 14.16 24.59 6.69
CA LYS A 59 14.07 26.05 6.84
C LYS A 59 13.42 26.47 8.16
N PRO A 60 13.87 27.57 8.79
CA PRO A 60 13.25 28.08 10.02
C PRO A 60 11.77 28.48 9.89
N ASP A 61 11.37 28.88 8.69
CA ASP A 61 10.02 29.35 8.35
C ASP A 61 9.13 28.25 7.78
N VAL A 62 9.53 26.98 7.83
CA VAL A 62 8.75 25.85 7.31
C VAL A 62 7.34 25.79 7.87
N LEU A 63 7.15 26.21 9.13
CA LEU A 63 5.84 26.21 9.79
C LEU A 63 4.86 27.24 9.22
N ASP A 64 5.33 28.24 8.46
CA ASP A 64 4.46 29.18 7.74
C ASP A 64 3.64 28.45 6.65
N SER A 65 4.13 27.31 6.18
CA SER A 65 3.44 26.44 5.23
C SER A 65 2.65 25.30 5.89
N LEU A 66 2.41 25.35 7.21
CA LEU A 66 1.65 24.32 7.94
C LEU A 66 0.17 24.35 7.57
N VAL A 67 -0.37 23.20 7.21
CA VAL A 67 -1.77 23.02 6.83
C VAL A 67 -2.62 22.73 8.06
N GLN A 68 -3.50 23.67 8.40
CA GLN A 68 -4.43 23.50 9.51
C GLN A 68 -5.45 22.38 9.20
N ARG A 69 -5.47 21.32 10.02
CA ARG A 69 -6.42 20.19 9.91
C ARG A 69 -6.41 19.54 8.52
N ALA A 70 -5.23 19.15 8.04
CA ALA A 70 -5.08 18.48 6.75
C ALA A 70 -5.95 17.22 6.68
N LYS A 71 -6.83 17.16 5.68
CA LYS A 71 -7.59 15.96 5.34
C LYS A 71 -6.76 15.11 4.38
N LEU A 72 -6.18 14.02 4.88
CA LEU A 72 -5.39 13.12 4.06
C LEU A 72 -6.25 12.40 3.02
N LEU A 73 -5.72 12.27 1.82
CA LEU A 73 -6.26 11.49 0.71
C LEU A 73 -5.37 10.27 0.48
N VAL A 74 -5.75 9.41 -0.46
CA VAL A 74 -4.84 8.35 -0.93
C VAL A 74 -3.52 8.99 -1.39
N PRO A 75 -2.35 8.49 -0.94
CA PRO A 75 -1.07 9.17 -1.21
C PRO A 75 -0.79 9.34 -2.69
N LEU A 76 -1.10 8.32 -3.51
CA LEU A 76 -1.00 8.38 -4.97
C LEU A 76 -2.14 7.60 -5.61
N LEU A 77 -2.43 7.91 -6.88
CA LEU A 77 -3.27 7.09 -7.75
C LEU A 77 -2.32 6.22 -8.58
N PRO A 78 -2.23 4.90 -8.31
CA PRO A 78 -1.23 4.05 -8.95
C PRO A 78 -1.39 3.99 -10.47
N SER A 79 -0.27 3.93 -11.19
CA SER A 79 -0.25 3.62 -12.63
C SER A 79 -0.60 2.15 -12.87
N SER A 80 -0.12 1.28 -12.01
CA SER A 80 -0.50 -0.14 -11.93
C SER A 80 -0.42 -0.62 -10.48
N LEU A 81 -1.13 -1.70 -10.18
CA LEU A 81 -1.12 -2.35 -8.87
C LEU A 81 -0.87 -3.84 -9.08
N ARG A 82 0.15 -4.36 -8.43
CA ARG A 82 0.43 -5.79 -8.35
C ARG A 82 0.56 -6.17 -6.89
N ASP A 83 -0.14 -7.21 -6.50
CA ASP A 83 -0.04 -7.72 -5.15
C ASP A 83 0.55 -9.12 -5.15
N PHE A 84 1.59 -9.29 -4.35
CA PHE A 84 2.39 -10.49 -4.29
C PHE A 84 1.96 -11.41 -3.15
N LEU A 85 2.49 -12.59 -3.16
CA LEU A 85 2.26 -13.60 -2.14
C LEU A 85 3.63 -13.99 -1.54
N ALA A 86 4.26 -13.04 -0.79
CA ALA A 86 5.65 -13.20 -0.40
C ALA A 86 5.88 -13.99 0.90
N PHE A 87 4.85 -14.22 1.72
CA PHE A 87 5.01 -14.83 3.04
C PHE A 87 4.63 -16.30 3.05
N GLU A 88 5.62 -17.16 3.33
CA GLU A 88 5.44 -18.62 3.35
C GLU A 88 4.37 -19.08 4.35
N ASP A 89 4.32 -18.49 5.54
CA ASP A 89 3.38 -18.89 6.57
C ASP A 89 1.92 -18.64 6.15
N HIS A 90 1.65 -17.51 5.48
CA HIS A 90 0.32 -17.26 4.91
C HIS A 90 -0.02 -18.31 3.82
N VAL A 91 0.92 -18.61 2.92
CA VAL A 91 0.74 -19.65 1.87
C VAL A 91 0.48 -21.01 2.50
N LYS A 92 1.24 -21.38 3.56
CA LYS A 92 1.02 -22.62 4.33
C LYS A 92 -0.36 -22.66 4.98
N HIS A 93 -0.85 -21.55 5.52
CA HIS A 93 -2.23 -21.47 6.06
C HIS A 93 -3.26 -21.77 4.97
N GLY A 94 -3.10 -21.16 3.80
CA GLY A 94 -3.95 -21.44 2.65
C GLY A 94 -3.88 -22.90 2.16
N ALA A 95 -2.69 -23.48 2.08
CA ALA A 95 -2.45 -24.86 1.68
C ALA A 95 -3.10 -25.85 2.67
N ARG A 96 -2.88 -25.68 3.99
CA ARG A 96 -3.51 -26.51 5.04
C ARG A 96 -5.02 -26.51 4.92
N ARG A 97 -5.63 -25.33 4.66
CA ARG A 97 -7.08 -25.19 4.50
C ARG A 97 -7.63 -25.93 3.29
N ARG A 98 -6.88 -25.93 2.18
CA ARG A 98 -7.19 -26.68 0.96
C ARG A 98 -6.78 -28.15 1.03
N LYS A 99 -6.11 -28.58 2.11
CA LYS A 99 -5.52 -29.93 2.27
C LYS A 99 -4.53 -30.26 1.15
N THR A 100 -3.69 -29.27 0.77
CA THR A 100 -2.64 -29.38 -0.25
C THR A 100 -1.28 -28.99 0.33
N SER A 101 -0.20 -29.20 -0.43
CA SER A 101 1.11 -28.60 -0.18
C SER A 101 1.20 -27.19 -0.76
N VAL A 102 2.22 -26.46 -0.33
CA VAL A 102 2.63 -25.23 -1.04
C VAL A 102 3.13 -25.65 -2.42
N PRO A 103 2.69 -25.03 -3.52
CA PRO A 103 3.18 -25.36 -4.86
C PRO A 103 4.67 -25.01 -4.99
N ASP A 104 5.45 -25.88 -5.65
CA ASP A 104 6.91 -25.70 -5.83
C ASP A 104 7.22 -24.37 -6.55
N VAL A 105 6.40 -23.97 -7.54
CA VAL A 105 6.54 -22.73 -8.28
C VAL A 105 6.56 -21.49 -7.39
N TRP A 106 5.96 -21.54 -6.20
CA TRP A 106 6.01 -20.43 -5.24
C TRP A 106 7.42 -20.18 -4.72
N TYR A 107 8.25 -21.23 -4.63
CA TYR A 107 9.66 -21.13 -4.22
C TYR A 107 10.59 -20.73 -5.37
N GLU A 108 10.13 -20.86 -6.62
CA GLU A 108 10.92 -20.65 -7.84
C GLU A 108 10.83 -19.20 -8.34
N MET A 109 9.67 -18.55 -8.20
CA MET A 109 9.47 -17.18 -8.67
C MET A 109 8.45 -16.42 -7.83
N PRO A 110 8.51 -15.06 -7.78
CA PRO A 110 7.51 -14.24 -7.15
C PRO A 110 6.15 -14.39 -7.85
N ILE A 111 5.13 -14.79 -7.10
CA ILE A 111 3.75 -14.92 -7.60
C ILE A 111 2.96 -13.69 -7.24
N TYR A 112 2.21 -13.12 -8.20
CA TYR A 112 1.36 -11.95 -7.98
C TYR A 112 0.08 -12.03 -8.80
N TYR A 113 -0.91 -11.25 -8.40
CA TYR A 113 -2.06 -10.91 -9.24
C TYR A 113 -2.07 -9.42 -9.59
N LYS A 114 -2.74 -9.05 -10.69
CA LYS A 114 -2.93 -7.67 -11.10
C LYS A 114 -4.17 -7.10 -10.42
N GLY A 115 -3.95 -6.21 -9.44
CA GLY A 115 -5.02 -5.54 -8.73
C GLY A 115 -5.67 -4.42 -9.55
N ASN A 116 -6.89 -4.07 -9.20
CA ASN A 116 -7.60 -2.96 -9.84
C ASN A 116 -7.10 -1.61 -9.28
N HIS A 117 -6.12 -1.01 -9.92
CA HIS A 117 -5.56 0.29 -9.53
C HIS A 117 -6.60 1.45 -9.54
N ARG A 118 -7.77 1.27 -10.17
CA ARG A 118 -8.85 2.28 -10.24
C ARG A 118 -9.77 2.26 -9.02
N SER A 119 -9.72 1.21 -8.19
CA SER A 119 -10.49 1.09 -6.95
C SER A 119 -9.67 1.38 -5.68
N VAL A 120 -8.53 2.04 -5.83
CA VAL A 120 -7.70 2.42 -4.69
C VAL A 120 -8.35 3.57 -3.92
N ILE A 121 -8.39 3.42 -2.60
CA ILE A 121 -8.96 4.39 -1.65
C ILE A 121 -7.92 4.80 -0.60
N GLY A 122 -8.12 5.95 0.01
CA GLY A 122 -7.19 6.53 0.99
C GLY A 122 -7.58 6.31 2.44
N PRO A 123 -6.81 6.92 3.36
CA PRO A 123 -7.13 6.96 4.78
C PRO A 123 -8.52 7.57 5.02
N ALA A 124 -9.20 7.12 6.08
CA ALA A 124 -10.54 7.55 6.48
C ALA A 124 -11.67 7.30 5.45
N ALA A 125 -11.39 6.74 4.28
CA ALA A 125 -12.42 6.32 3.35
C ALA A 125 -13.25 5.16 3.93
N THR A 126 -14.55 5.13 3.57
CA THR A 126 -15.40 3.97 3.86
C THR A 126 -15.26 2.94 2.76
N VAL A 127 -14.91 1.72 3.14
CA VAL A 127 -14.88 0.57 2.23
C VAL A 127 -16.32 0.11 2.00
N GLU A 128 -16.83 0.22 0.79
CA GLU A 128 -18.19 -0.28 0.49
C GLU A 128 -18.22 -1.80 0.66
N TRP A 129 -19.23 -2.29 1.39
CA TRP A 129 -19.46 -3.74 1.47
C TRP A 129 -20.05 -4.24 0.15
N PRO A 130 -19.35 -5.09 -0.61
CA PRO A 130 -19.85 -5.58 -1.88
C PRO A 130 -21.10 -6.45 -1.67
N ALA A 131 -22.16 -6.21 -2.46
CA ALA A 131 -23.42 -6.93 -2.35
C ALA A 131 -23.30 -8.45 -2.62
N PHE A 132 -22.22 -8.86 -3.28
CA PHE A 132 -21.97 -10.24 -3.68
C PHE A 132 -21.24 -11.09 -2.63
N THR A 133 -20.78 -10.49 -1.50
CA THR A 133 -20.03 -11.21 -0.46
C THR A 133 -20.70 -11.19 0.90
N LYS A 134 -20.50 -12.29 1.64
CA LYS A 134 -20.85 -12.42 3.06
C LYS A 134 -19.62 -12.53 3.95
N LYS A 135 -18.42 -12.56 3.39
CA LYS A 135 -17.15 -12.74 4.10
C LYS A 135 -16.14 -11.71 3.67
N LEU A 136 -16.29 -10.49 4.22
CA LEU A 136 -15.31 -9.42 4.02
C LEU A 136 -14.17 -9.59 4.99
N ASP A 137 -12.95 -9.34 4.50
CA ASP A 137 -11.70 -9.49 5.25
C ASP A 137 -10.72 -8.36 4.90
N TYR A 138 -9.76 -8.14 5.79
CA TYR A 138 -8.61 -7.26 5.58
C TYR A 138 -7.35 -8.09 5.32
N GLU A 139 -6.35 -7.49 4.71
CA GLU A 139 -4.99 -8.00 4.62
C GLU A 139 -4.00 -6.89 4.97
N CYS A 140 -3.22 -7.12 6.04
CA CYS A 140 -2.25 -6.14 6.55
C CYS A 140 -0.92 -6.31 5.82
N GLU A 141 -0.53 -5.26 5.06
CA GLU A 141 0.61 -5.31 4.15
C GLU A 141 1.40 -4.01 4.12
N VAL A 142 2.61 -4.11 3.57
CA VAL A 142 3.38 -2.97 3.08
C VAL A 142 3.42 -3.03 1.55
N ALA A 143 3.42 -1.88 0.91
CA ALA A 143 3.62 -1.79 -0.52
C ALA A 143 4.81 -0.88 -0.86
N ALA A 144 5.61 -1.29 -1.85
CA ALA A 144 6.63 -0.46 -2.46
C ALA A 144 6.06 0.36 -3.61
N VAL A 145 6.50 1.61 -3.73
CA VAL A 145 6.17 2.53 -4.81
C VAL A 145 7.39 2.71 -5.70
N VAL A 146 7.25 2.45 -6.99
CA VAL A 146 8.32 2.68 -7.98
C VAL A 146 8.45 4.17 -8.27
N GLY A 147 9.68 4.67 -8.29
CA GLY A 147 10.00 6.07 -8.59
C GLY A 147 10.84 6.27 -9.84
N LYS A 148 11.38 5.20 -10.43
CA LYS A 148 12.19 5.29 -11.65
C LYS A 148 11.75 4.26 -12.66
N HIS A 149 11.62 4.71 -13.90
CA HIS A 149 11.38 3.82 -15.05
C HIS A 149 12.54 2.84 -15.22
N GLY A 150 12.20 1.61 -15.61
CA GLY A 150 13.19 0.59 -15.93
C GLY A 150 12.59 -0.60 -16.65
N ARG A 151 13.47 -1.37 -17.27
CA ARG A 151 13.17 -2.64 -17.95
C ARG A 151 14.35 -3.58 -17.77
N ASP A 152 14.10 -4.87 -17.64
CA ASP A 152 15.13 -5.90 -17.45
C ASP A 152 16.10 -5.58 -16.30
N LEU A 153 15.55 -5.08 -15.17
CA LEU A 153 16.33 -4.64 -14.02
C LEU A 153 16.89 -5.83 -13.25
N SER A 154 18.16 -5.75 -12.86
CA SER A 154 18.68 -6.60 -11.78
C SER A 154 18.03 -6.18 -10.43
N ALA A 155 18.05 -7.06 -9.44
CA ALA A 155 17.54 -6.75 -8.10
C ALA A 155 18.19 -5.47 -7.50
N GLN A 156 19.50 -5.26 -7.73
CA GLN A 156 20.19 -4.06 -7.28
C GLN A 156 19.69 -2.79 -7.99
N GLN A 157 19.37 -2.86 -9.29
CA GLN A 157 18.80 -1.74 -10.03
C GLN A 157 17.35 -1.49 -9.60
N ALA A 158 16.57 -2.54 -9.41
CA ALA A 158 15.21 -2.49 -8.90
C ALA A 158 15.14 -1.85 -7.50
N GLN A 159 16.08 -2.18 -6.60
CA GLN A 159 16.17 -1.52 -5.29
C GLN A 159 16.34 0.01 -5.42
N ARG A 160 17.15 0.45 -6.36
CA ARG A 160 17.36 1.90 -6.63
C ARG A 160 16.18 2.55 -7.37
N ALA A 161 15.26 1.77 -7.90
CA ALA A 161 14.04 2.26 -8.54
C ALA A 161 12.88 2.45 -7.53
N ILE A 162 13.00 1.92 -6.32
CA ILE A 162 12.01 2.13 -5.26
C ILE A 162 12.09 3.57 -4.77
N PHE A 163 10.96 4.27 -4.79
CA PHE A 163 10.81 5.62 -4.25
C PHE A 163 10.57 5.60 -2.74
N GLY A 164 9.73 4.71 -2.29
CA GLY A 164 9.34 4.61 -0.88
C GLY A 164 8.31 3.53 -0.63
N TYR A 165 7.77 3.53 0.58
CA TYR A 165 6.88 2.49 1.07
C TYR A 165 5.64 3.10 1.72
N THR A 166 4.52 2.38 1.67
CA THR A 166 3.25 2.74 2.30
C THR A 166 2.57 1.52 2.87
N LEU A 167 1.60 1.68 3.78
CA LEU A 167 0.73 0.58 4.16
C LEU A 167 -0.27 0.30 3.05
N MET A 168 -0.62 -0.97 2.89
CA MET A 168 -1.65 -1.44 2.00
C MET A 168 -2.63 -2.34 2.77
N ASN A 169 -3.93 -2.18 2.49
CA ASN A 169 -4.95 -3.13 2.89
C ASN A 169 -5.59 -3.70 1.63
N ASP A 170 -5.32 -4.96 1.34
CA ASP A 170 -5.92 -5.67 0.23
C ASP A 170 -7.25 -6.31 0.65
N TRP A 171 -8.31 -5.51 0.55
CA TRP A 171 -9.66 -5.93 0.95
C TRP A 171 -10.13 -7.14 0.17
N SER A 172 -10.62 -8.15 0.88
CA SER A 172 -10.89 -9.46 0.32
C SER A 172 -12.33 -9.92 0.56
N ALA A 173 -13.05 -10.23 -0.51
CA ALA A 173 -14.33 -10.93 -0.47
C ALA A 173 -14.08 -12.45 -0.55
N ARG A 174 -13.80 -13.09 0.59
CA ARG A 174 -13.21 -14.44 0.67
C ARG A 174 -14.05 -15.55 0.05
N ASP A 175 -15.36 -15.46 0.13
CA ASP A 175 -16.27 -16.44 -0.48
C ASP A 175 -16.23 -16.38 -2.01
N ILE A 176 -16.12 -15.20 -2.59
CA ILE A 176 -15.97 -15.00 -4.04
C ILE A 176 -14.58 -15.36 -4.50
N GLN A 177 -13.54 -14.87 -3.81
CA GLN A 177 -12.15 -15.22 -4.08
C GLN A 177 -11.94 -16.75 -4.14
N ALA A 178 -12.49 -17.48 -3.16
CA ALA A 178 -12.38 -18.95 -3.11
C ALA A 178 -13.03 -19.64 -4.32
N ARG A 179 -14.07 -19.05 -4.90
CA ARG A 179 -14.72 -19.56 -6.12
C ARG A 179 -13.91 -19.24 -7.37
N GLU A 180 -13.41 -18.00 -7.49
CA GLU A 180 -12.61 -17.55 -8.63
C GLU A 180 -11.32 -18.36 -8.75
N MET A 181 -10.67 -18.66 -7.62
CA MET A 181 -9.45 -19.48 -7.59
C MET A 181 -9.63 -20.89 -8.18
N GLN A 182 -10.86 -21.42 -8.21
CA GLN A 182 -11.15 -22.71 -8.88
C GLN A 182 -11.10 -22.61 -10.40
N GLY A 183 -11.21 -21.39 -10.96
CA GLY A 183 -11.08 -21.11 -12.39
C GLY A 183 -9.63 -20.93 -12.87
N TRP A 184 -8.65 -20.99 -11.97
CA TRP A 184 -7.19 -20.93 -12.19
C TRP A 184 -6.66 -19.65 -12.83
N LEU A 185 -7.47 -18.61 -12.97
CA LEU A 185 -7.06 -17.31 -13.52
C LEU A 185 -6.64 -16.30 -12.43
N GLY A 186 -6.80 -16.66 -11.17
CA GLY A 186 -6.49 -15.83 -10.02
C GLY A 186 -7.69 -15.02 -9.52
N PRO A 187 -7.53 -14.25 -8.43
CA PRO A 187 -8.60 -13.43 -7.90
C PRO A 187 -8.90 -12.24 -8.82
N ALA A 188 -10.17 -11.85 -8.91
CA ALA A 188 -10.64 -10.68 -9.61
C ALA A 188 -11.72 -9.96 -8.78
N LYS A 189 -13.01 -10.32 -8.93
CA LYS A 189 -14.10 -9.68 -8.17
C LYS A 189 -13.94 -9.77 -6.66
N GLY A 190 -13.27 -10.82 -6.19
CA GLY A 190 -12.94 -10.99 -4.77
C GLY A 190 -11.97 -9.95 -4.22
N LYS A 191 -11.27 -9.20 -5.08
CA LYS A 191 -10.25 -8.20 -4.74
C LYS A 191 -10.50 -6.83 -5.39
N ASP A 192 -11.06 -6.78 -6.59
CA ASP A 192 -11.16 -5.57 -7.44
C ASP A 192 -12.01 -4.44 -6.87
N PHE A 193 -12.75 -4.66 -5.77
CA PHE A 193 -13.70 -3.68 -5.25
C PHE A 193 -13.06 -2.58 -4.42
N ALA A 194 -11.92 -2.85 -3.75
CA ALA A 194 -11.17 -1.85 -2.99
C ALA A 194 -9.76 -2.34 -2.63
N THR A 195 -8.80 -1.42 -2.66
CA THR A 195 -7.48 -1.52 -2.00
C THR A 195 -7.22 -0.21 -1.29
N SER A 196 -6.86 -0.23 0.00
CA SER A 196 -6.51 1.00 0.70
C SER A 196 -5.00 1.21 0.70
N LEU A 197 -4.55 2.45 0.45
CA LEU A 197 -3.15 2.86 0.56
C LEU A 197 -3.01 4.05 1.50
N GLY A 198 -1.92 4.11 2.25
CA GLY A 198 -1.59 5.24 3.11
C GLY A 198 -1.03 4.84 4.48
N PRO A 199 -0.97 5.76 5.45
CA PRO A 199 -1.44 7.16 5.39
C PRO A 199 -0.52 8.07 4.58
N CYS A 200 0.74 7.69 4.38
CA CYS A 200 1.78 8.42 3.67
C CYS A 200 2.64 7.47 2.84
N ILE A 201 3.51 8.02 2.00
CA ILE A 201 4.65 7.31 1.44
C ILE A 201 5.88 7.77 2.22
N VAL A 202 6.59 6.84 2.85
CA VAL A 202 7.89 7.10 3.48
C VAL A 202 8.97 6.83 2.43
N THR A 203 9.83 7.80 2.17
CA THR A 203 10.92 7.63 1.20
C THR A 203 11.86 6.49 1.60
N ALA A 204 12.43 5.80 0.62
CA ALA A 204 13.19 4.56 0.85
C ALA A 204 14.47 4.76 1.68
N ASP A 205 14.99 5.97 1.74
CA ASP A 205 16.15 6.36 2.56
C ASP A 205 15.80 6.54 4.05
N GLU A 206 14.52 6.77 4.37
CA GLU A 206 14.04 7.03 5.73
C GLU A 206 13.47 5.79 6.44
N LEU A 207 13.23 4.71 5.72
CA LEU A 207 12.58 3.52 6.28
C LEU A 207 13.46 2.27 6.16
N ASP A 208 13.93 1.79 7.30
CA ASP A 208 14.52 0.45 7.38
C ASP A 208 13.41 -0.60 7.53
N LEU A 209 13.16 -1.35 6.46
CA LEU A 209 12.12 -2.39 6.43
C LEU A 209 12.32 -3.47 7.51
N SER A 210 13.55 -3.73 7.96
CA SER A 210 13.83 -4.73 9.00
C SER A 210 13.27 -4.33 10.37
N THR A 211 13.07 -3.03 10.58
CA THR A 211 12.54 -2.46 11.83
C THR A 211 11.01 -2.34 11.83
N VAL A 212 10.37 -2.51 10.67
CA VAL A 212 8.91 -2.35 10.54
C VAL A 212 8.20 -3.48 11.29
N ARG A 213 7.39 -3.08 12.27
CA ARG A 213 6.42 -3.96 12.95
C ARG A 213 5.03 -3.59 12.48
N LEU A 214 4.23 -4.61 12.20
CA LEU A 214 2.88 -4.47 11.68
C LEU A 214 1.87 -4.91 12.74
N GLU A 215 0.81 -4.13 12.89
CA GLU A 215 -0.31 -4.46 13.76
C GLU A 215 -1.63 -4.13 13.02
N ALA A 216 -2.60 -5.04 13.12
CA ALA A 216 -3.96 -4.76 12.66
C ALA A 216 -4.92 -4.79 13.86
N ARG A 217 -5.75 -3.75 13.97
CA ARG A 217 -6.81 -3.63 14.97
C ARG A 217 -8.17 -3.55 14.28
N VAL A 218 -9.16 -4.20 14.90
CA VAL A 218 -10.57 -4.10 14.50
C VAL A 218 -11.36 -3.59 15.69
N ASP A 219 -11.99 -2.41 15.55
CA ASP A 219 -12.66 -1.67 16.63
C ASP A 219 -11.78 -1.51 17.88
N GLY A 220 -10.48 -1.30 17.69
CA GLY A 220 -9.47 -1.14 18.74
C GLY A 220 -8.93 -2.45 19.33
N GLU A 221 -9.53 -3.61 19.04
CA GLU A 221 -9.00 -4.93 19.43
C GLU A 221 -7.87 -5.34 18.46
N VAL A 222 -6.73 -5.72 19.00
CA VAL A 222 -5.62 -6.25 18.20
C VAL A 222 -5.98 -7.64 17.69
N TRP A 223 -6.03 -7.77 16.35
CA TRP A 223 -6.26 -9.04 15.68
C TRP A 223 -4.97 -9.67 15.15
N SER A 224 -4.05 -8.85 14.64
CA SER A 224 -2.82 -9.35 14.01
C SER A 224 -1.61 -8.56 14.47
N LYS A 225 -0.47 -9.26 14.62
CA LYS A 225 0.85 -8.67 14.82
C LYS A 225 1.86 -9.44 13.98
N GLY A 226 2.79 -8.70 13.35
CA GLY A 226 3.81 -9.28 12.51
C GLY A 226 4.89 -8.30 12.11
N SER A 227 5.67 -8.68 11.11
CA SER A 227 6.74 -7.89 10.54
C SER A 227 6.95 -8.30 9.07
N LEU A 228 7.89 -7.64 8.40
CA LEU A 228 8.33 -8.05 7.06
C LEU A 228 9.38 -9.17 7.11
N GLU A 229 9.78 -9.60 8.30
CA GLU A 229 10.64 -10.76 8.48
C GLU A 229 9.95 -12.02 7.94
N GLY A 230 10.67 -12.83 7.19
CA GLY A 230 10.10 -14.02 6.56
C GLY A 230 9.49 -13.80 5.17
N MET A 231 9.58 -12.61 4.60
CA MET A 231 9.36 -12.43 3.16
C MET A 231 10.34 -13.30 2.37
N ARG A 232 9.81 -14.20 1.54
CA ARG A 232 10.61 -15.04 0.63
C ARG A 232 11.25 -14.21 -0.47
N TRP A 233 10.53 -13.22 -0.98
CA TRP A 233 10.93 -12.35 -2.07
C TRP A 233 10.94 -10.90 -1.59
N SER A 234 12.08 -10.22 -1.71
CA SER A 234 12.17 -8.79 -1.43
C SER A 234 11.44 -7.95 -2.49
N PHE A 235 11.08 -6.73 -2.17
CA PHE A 235 10.48 -5.81 -3.15
C PHE A 235 11.39 -5.61 -4.38
N ALA A 236 12.71 -5.60 -4.18
CA ALA A 236 13.67 -5.51 -5.27
C ALA A 236 13.59 -6.71 -6.22
N GLU A 237 13.48 -7.93 -5.69
CA GLU A 237 13.32 -9.14 -6.49
C GLU A 237 11.97 -9.19 -7.19
N MET A 238 10.89 -8.75 -6.53
CA MET A 238 9.56 -8.64 -7.15
C MET A 238 9.58 -7.68 -8.35
N ILE A 239 10.16 -6.48 -8.19
CA ILE A 239 10.25 -5.48 -9.25
C ILE A 239 11.17 -5.99 -10.37
N ALA A 240 12.30 -6.61 -10.04
CA ALA A 240 13.20 -7.23 -11.03
C ALA A 240 12.48 -8.30 -11.84
N HIS A 241 11.70 -9.18 -11.18
CA HIS A 241 10.91 -10.20 -11.85
C HIS A 241 9.89 -9.61 -12.82
N VAL A 242 9.12 -8.61 -12.38
CA VAL A 242 8.13 -7.94 -13.24
C VAL A 242 8.79 -7.21 -14.41
N SER A 243 9.97 -6.61 -14.19
CA SER A 243 10.66 -5.83 -15.22
C SER A 243 11.23 -6.66 -16.38
N GLN A 244 11.22 -7.99 -16.25
CA GLN A 244 11.70 -8.88 -17.32
C GLN A 244 10.81 -8.75 -18.56
N SER A 245 11.38 -8.16 -19.60
CA SER A 245 10.69 -7.86 -20.88
C SER A 245 9.42 -6.99 -20.74
N GLU A 246 9.25 -6.33 -19.59
CA GLU A 246 8.14 -5.40 -19.27
C GLU A 246 8.72 -4.12 -18.68
N ASP A 247 8.12 -2.97 -19.01
CA ASP A 247 8.50 -1.70 -18.42
C ASP A 247 7.82 -1.52 -17.05
N VAL A 248 8.59 -1.09 -16.04
CA VAL A 248 8.07 -0.60 -14.76
C VAL A 248 8.17 0.92 -14.74
N TRP A 249 7.15 1.57 -14.20
CA TRP A 249 6.99 3.02 -14.29
C TRP A 249 6.87 3.70 -12.92
N PRO A 250 7.27 4.98 -12.81
CA PRO A 250 6.96 5.77 -11.63
C PRO A 250 5.47 5.74 -11.30
N GLY A 251 5.14 5.44 -10.05
CA GLY A 251 3.75 5.29 -9.59
C GLY A 251 3.19 3.87 -9.68
N ASP A 252 3.94 2.89 -10.17
CA ASP A 252 3.60 1.47 -9.99
C ASP A 252 3.71 1.09 -8.52
N VAL A 253 2.75 0.29 -8.03
CA VAL A 253 2.66 -0.14 -6.64
C VAL A 253 2.72 -1.67 -6.56
N TYR A 254 3.55 -2.16 -5.63
CA TYR A 254 3.82 -3.57 -5.42
C TYR A 254 3.54 -3.94 -3.96
N GLY A 255 2.40 -4.61 -3.68
CA GLY A 255 2.05 -5.14 -2.37
C GLY A 255 2.89 -6.35 -2.00
N SER A 256 3.21 -6.49 -0.72
CA SER A 256 4.00 -7.62 -0.20
C SER A 256 3.22 -8.93 -0.16
N GLY A 257 1.91 -8.87 -0.20
CA GLY A 257 1.08 -9.90 0.40
C GLY A 257 1.05 -9.80 1.92
N THR A 258 0.05 -10.39 2.54
CA THR A 258 -0.06 -10.38 4.00
C THR A 258 0.83 -11.44 4.65
N PHE A 259 1.36 -11.15 5.84
CA PHE A 259 2.14 -12.10 6.64
C PHE A 259 1.23 -13.17 7.29
N GLY A 260 1.82 -14.26 7.79
CA GLY A 260 1.07 -15.33 8.47
C GLY A 260 0.31 -14.79 9.69
N GLY A 261 -1.02 -14.91 9.68
CA GLY A 261 -1.91 -14.30 10.68
C GLY A 261 -2.21 -12.81 10.44
N GLY A 262 -1.78 -12.23 9.33
CA GLY A 262 -2.00 -10.82 8.96
C GLY A 262 -3.37 -10.52 8.38
N CYS A 263 -4.27 -11.49 8.32
CA CYS A 263 -5.65 -11.35 7.84
C CYS A 263 -6.63 -12.16 8.68
N GLY A 264 -7.90 -11.77 8.65
CA GLY A 264 -8.95 -12.48 9.37
C GLY A 264 -9.14 -13.92 8.91
N LEU A 265 -8.88 -14.19 7.63
CA LEU A 265 -8.92 -15.55 7.08
C LEU A 265 -7.98 -16.51 7.81
N ASP A 266 -6.75 -16.11 8.10
CA ASP A 266 -5.77 -16.91 8.84
C ASP A 266 -6.18 -17.14 10.29
N LEU A 267 -6.89 -16.16 10.87
CA LEU A 267 -7.41 -16.19 12.25
C LEU A 267 -8.75 -16.90 12.37
N GLY A 268 -9.42 -17.24 11.26
CA GLY A 268 -10.79 -17.79 11.25
C GLY A 268 -11.86 -16.75 11.63
N ARG A 269 -11.56 -15.45 11.51
CA ARG A 269 -12.44 -14.31 11.85
C ARG A 269 -12.73 -13.48 10.61
N PHE A 270 -13.94 -12.92 10.49
CA PHE A 270 -14.30 -12.04 9.39
C PHE A 270 -14.88 -10.74 9.92
N LEU A 271 -14.80 -9.71 9.10
CA LEU A 271 -15.29 -8.39 9.44
C LEU A 271 -16.81 -8.34 9.47
N GLU A 272 -17.34 -7.39 10.24
CA GLU A 272 -18.76 -7.06 10.33
C GLU A 272 -19.01 -5.63 9.79
N PRO A 273 -20.23 -5.37 9.27
CA PRO A 273 -20.59 -4.04 8.77
C PRO A 273 -20.49 -2.96 9.86
N GLY A 274 -19.79 -1.88 9.54
CA GLY A 274 -19.61 -0.72 10.42
C GLY A 274 -18.34 -0.75 11.24
N GLN A 275 -17.63 -1.86 11.29
CA GLN A 275 -16.34 -1.97 11.99
C GLN A 275 -15.28 -1.05 11.40
N VAL A 276 -14.31 -0.71 12.23
CA VAL A 276 -13.15 0.09 11.86
C VAL A 276 -11.92 -0.79 11.87
N VAL A 277 -11.21 -0.81 10.76
CA VAL A 277 -9.93 -1.51 10.61
C VAL A 277 -8.82 -0.47 10.63
N GLU A 278 -7.80 -0.70 11.45
CA GLU A 278 -6.58 0.09 11.52
C GLU A 278 -5.39 -0.82 11.29
N LEU A 279 -4.59 -0.48 10.28
CA LEU A 279 -3.30 -1.11 10.05
C LEU A 279 -2.23 -0.12 10.48
N GLU A 280 -1.34 -0.54 11.36
CA GLU A 280 -0.22 0.25 11.84
C GLU A 280 1.09 -0.36 11.38
N GLY A 281 1.99 0.47 10.88
CA GLY A 281 3.37 0.10 10.55
C GLY A 281 4.34 1.07 11.22
N THR A 282 5.30 0.51 11.99
CA THR A 282 6.34 1.33 12.63
C THR A 282 7.08 2.15 11.58
N GLY A 283 7.21 3.46 11.82
CA GLY A 283 7.85 4.40 10.89
C GLY A 283 6.93 4.89 9.76
N ILE A 284 5.83 4.21 9.46
CA ILE A 284 4.88 4.60 8.40
C ILE A 284 3.67 5.34 8.98
N GLY A 285 3.04 4.79 10.01
CA GLY A 285 1.87 5.36 10.66
C GLY A 285 0.67 4.43 10.67
N VAL A 286 -0.55 4.99 10.68
CA VAL A 286 -1.80 4.22 10.77
C VAL A 286 -2.70 4.48 9.57
N LEU A 287 -3.02 3.43 8.84
CA LEU A 287 -4.03 3.41 7.78
C LEU A 287 -5.36 2.94 8.37
N ARG A 288 -6.34 3.83 8.42
CA ARG A 288 -7.62 3.59 9.09
C ARG A 288 -8.77 3.71 8.12
N ASN A 289 -9.60 2.68 8.04
CA ASN A 289 -10.80 2.65 7.22
C ASN A 289 -12.01 2.12 8.01
N ARG A 290 -13.19 2.60 7.66
CA ARG A 290 -14.45 2.06 8.16
C ARG A 290 -15.06 1.11 7.13
N VAL A 291 -15.56 -0.03 7.56
CA VAL A 291 -16.34 -0.96 6.74
C VAL A 291 -17.77 -0.46 6.59
N GLY A 292 -18.21 -0.35 5.35
CA GLY A 292 -19.58 0.03 5.02
C GLY A 292 -20.62 -1.03 5.39
N ARG A 293 -21.90 -0.71 5.21
CA ARG A 293 -22.98 -1.68 5.37
C ARG A 293 -23.38 -2.23 4.00
N PRO A 294 -23.76 -3.52 3.90
CA PRO A 294 -24.30 -4.05 2.66
C PRO A 294 -25.48 -3.22 2.16
N LYS A 295 -25.41 -2.81 0.90
CA LYS A 295 -26.61 -2.22 0.27
C LYS A 295 -27.68 -3.32 0.18
N ARG A 296 -28.93 -2.99 0.55
CA ARG A 296 -30.06 -3.92 0.34
C ARG A 296 -30.10 -4.25 -1.15
N SER A 297 -30.12 -5.54 -1.49
CA SER A 297 -30.40 -5.98 -2.86
C SER A 297 -31.74 -5.38 -3.30
N ARG A 298 -31.73 -4.67 -4.41
CA ARG A 298 -32.97 -4.22 -5.06
C ARG A 298 -33.71 -5.42 -5.63
#